data_10ab1e4ee6ab2aaf2d4eb6aa8628b5a1
#
_entry.id   10ab1e4ee6ab2aaf2d4eb6aa8628b5a1
#
_cell.length_a   1.000
_cell.length_b   1.000
_cell.length_c   1.000
_cell.angle_alpha   90.00
_cell.angle_beta   90.00
_cell.angle_gamma   90.00
#
_symmetry.space_group_name_H-M   'P 1'
#
loop_
_entity.id
_entity.type
_entity.pdbx_description
1 polymer ?
#
loop_
_entity_poly.entity_id
_entity_poly.type
_entity_poly.pdbx_seq_one_letter_code
_entity_poly.pdbx_strand_id
1 'polypeptide(L)'
;MLNYKLSGHGKEHLILLHGFMENLSIWEDMDPHFSDQFTLIKIDLPGHGSSKVYSEIHSMDLIASEVKKITDSLNIGAFHLLGHSMGGYVTLAFAEKFPEVLKSITLFFSSYFADDEEKKEQRKKSLRIIKEAFPAYVNAGIPNLFNPNEKDFLEGKIEHAKEIALSTDNDGVLAAVKGMIERTDKASVLNNFEGKILVIAGKHDNAVKTDLVLNHLPDKTNIKSYLLDCGHNGHWEKPNICAEIINTELLHHLPKKFVF
;
A
#
# COMPACT_ATOMS: atom_id res chain seq x y z
N MET A 1 13.38 5.20 -14.58
CA MET A 1 13.04 5.69 -13.23
C MET A 1 11.53 5.68 -13.11
N LEU A 2 10.99 5.31 -11.95
CA LEU A 2 9.55 5.35 -11.68
C LEU A 2 9.02 6.77 -11.74
N ASN A 3 7.75 6.93 -12.14
CA ASN A 3 7.04 8.19 -12.05
C ASN A 3 6.68 8.48 -10.58
N TYR A 4 6.80 9.72 -10.17
CA TYR A 4 6.40 10.14 -8.83
C TYR A 4 5.89 11.58 -8.81
N LYS A 5 5.12 11.92 -7.76
CA LYS A 5 4.61 13.27 -7.51
C LYS A 5 4.95 13.68 -6.08
N LEU A 6 5.40 14.92 -5.92
CA LEU A 6 5.66 15.53 -4.61
C LEU A 6 4.50 16.44 -4.23
N SER A 7 4.12 16.46 -2.96
CA SER A 7 3.21 17.44 -2.36
C SER A 7 3.59 17.72 -0.90
N GLY A 8 3.24 18.93 -0.41
CA GLY A 8 3.67 19.39 0.91
C GLY A 8 5.12 19.87 0.95
N HIS A 9 5.49 20.47 2.09
CA HIS A 9 6.80 21.11 2.31
C HIS A 9 7.32 20.84 3.73
N GLY A 10 6.81 19.80 4.38
CA GLY A 10 7.21 19.41 5.73
C GLY A 10 8.61 18.80 5.77
N LYS A 11 9.17 18.71 6.96
CA LYS A 11 10.52 18.15 7.20
C LYS A 11 10.51 16.62 7.24
N GLU A 12 9.36 16.01 7.51
CA GLU A 12 9.18 14.56 7.53
C GLU A 12 8.78 14.07 6.13
N HIS A 13 9.49 13.08 5.61
CA HIS A 13 9.17 12.49 4.31
C HIS A 13 8.29 11.26 4.51
N LEU A 14 7.14 11.23 3.83
CA LEU A 14 6.23 10.09 3.80
C LEU A 14 6.10 9.60 2.35
N ILE A 15 6.61 8.39 2.11
CA ILE A 15 6.52 7.74 0.80
C ILE A 15 5.27 6.88 0.77
N LEU A 16 4.47 7.04 -0.27
CA LEU A 16 3.17 6.40 -0.46
C LEU A 16 3.22 5.48 -1.69
N LEU A 17 3.05 4.17 -1.45
CA LEU A 17 3.02 3.12 -2.47
C LEU A 17 1.60 2.59 -2.62
N HIS A 18 1.06 2.67 -3.83
CA HIS A 18 -0.28 2.19 -4.14
C HIS A 18 -0.37 0.66 -4.25
N GLY A 19 -1.58 0.13 -4.39
CA GLY A 19 -1.87 -1.29 -4.54
C GLY A 19 -1.89 -1.79 -5.99
N PHE A 20 -2.39 -2.98 -6.18
CA PHE A 20 -2.51 -3.66 -7.47
C PHE A 20 -3.62 -3.03 -8.32
N MET A 21 -3.34 -2.73 -9.59
CA MET A 21 -4.23 -2.02 -10.53
C MET A 21 -4.62 -0.60 -10.06
N GLU A 22 -3.77 0.02 -9.28
CA GLU A 22 -3.90 1.40 -8.82
C GLU A 22 -2.77 2.27 -9.39
N ASN A 23 -2.77 3.55 -9.03
CA ASN A 23 -1.69 4.48 -9.31
C ASN A 23 -1.59 5.53 -8.19
N LEU A 24 -0.66 6.46 -8.31
CA LEU A 24 -0.41 7.49 -7.29
C LEU A 24 -1.61 8.41 -6.98
N SER A 25 -2.64 8.45 -7.84
CA SER A 25 -3.81 9.31 -7.62
C SER A 25 -4.75 8.80 -6.51
N ILE A 26 -4.64 7.53 -6.10
CA ILE A 26 -5.46 6.99 -5.00
C ILE A 26 -5.32 7.76 -3.68
N TRP A 27 -4.22 8.50 -3.53
CA TRP A 27 -3.92 9.29 -2.33
C TRP A 27 -4.56 10.67 -2.31
N GLU A 28 -5.23 11.10 -3.41
CA GLU A 28 -5.73 12.48 -3.55
C GLU A 28 -6.81 12.83 -2.51
N ASP A 29 -7.66 11.88 -2.13
CA ASP A 29 -8.66 12.11 -1.07
C ASP A 29 -8.02 12.25 0.32
N MET A 30 -6.85 11.65 0.55
CA MET A 30 -6.13 11.75 1.81
C MET A 30 -5.21 12.98 1.88
N ASP A 31 -4.76 13.50 0.74
CA ASP A 31 -3.80 14.62 0.68
C ASP A 31 -4.19 15.82 1.56
N PRO A 32 -5.47 16.31 1.54
CA PRO A 32 -5.87 17.46 2.36
C PRO A 32 -5.87 17.21 3.88
N HIS A 33 -5.79 15.94 4.28
CA HIS A 33 -5.88 15.53 5.69
C HIS A 33 -4.52 15.18 6.29
N PHE A 34 -3.47 15.08 5.47
CA PHE A 34 -2.11 14.91 5.99
C PHE A 34 -1.60 16.20 6.64
N SER A 35 -0.78 16.02 7.67
CA SER A 35 -0.15 17.15 8.38
C SER A 35 0.83 17.92 7.48
N ASP A 36 0.87 19.24 7.62
CA ASP A 36 1.84 20.13 6.96
C ASP A 36 3.30 19.80 7.33
N GLN A 37 3.51 18.94 8.33
CA GLN A 37 4.86 18.47 8.69
C GLN A 37 5.41 17.46 7.69
N PHE A 38 4.55 16.87 6.84
CA PHE A 38 4.98 15.93 5.80
C PHE A 38 5.29 16.61 4.46
N THR A 39 6.33 16.09 3.81
CA THR A 39 6.48 16.09 2.36
C THR A 39 6.09 14.70 1.86
N LEU A 40 5.03 14.63 1.06
CA LEU A 40 4.51 13.38 0.52
C LEU A 40 5.20 13.05 -0.80
N ILE A 41 5.64 11.81 -0.96
CA ILE A 41 6.22 11.28 -2.19
C ILE A 41 5.35 10.12 -2.65
N LYS A 42 4.48 10.37 -3.62
CA LYS A 42 3.57 9.38 -4.20
C LYS A 42 4.21 8.77 -5.42
N ILE A 43 4.32 7.45 -5.50
CA ILE A 43 5.08 6.74 -6.54
C ILE A 43 4.15 5.81 -7.32
N ASP A 44 4.19 5.89 -8.67
CA ASP A 44 3.62 4.85 -9.53
C ASP A 44 4.57 3.65 -9.57
N LEU A 45 4.10 2.50 -9.13
CA LEU A 45 4.88 1.26 -9.15
C LEU A 45 5.09 0.75 -10.60
N PRO A 46 6.09 -0.11 -10.86
CA PRO A 46 6.36 -0.62 -12.20
C PRO A 46 5.10 -1.16 -12.91
N GLY A 47 4.86 -0.73 -14.15
CA GLY A 47 3.71 -1.13 -14.95
C GLY A 47 2.37 -0.54 -14.54
N HIS A 48 2.36 0.48 -13.65
CA HIS A 48 1.17 1.16 -13.18
C HIS A 48 1.31 2.67 -13.38
N GLY A 49 0.18 3.36 -13.57
CA GLY A 49 0.14 4.79 -13.80
C GLY A 49 1.03 5.19 -14.98
N SER A 50 1.97 6.10 -14.76
CA SER A 50 2.93 6.56 -15.78
C SER A 50 4.29 5.83 -15.72
N SER A 51 4.43 4.82 -14.86
CA SER A 51 5.64 3.99 -14.77
C SER A 51 5.61 2.84 -15.79
N LYS A 52 6.73 2.64 -16.49
CA LYS A 52 6.86 1.57 -17.50
C LYS A 52 6.88 0.17 -16.85
N VAL A 53 6.62 -0.84 -17.68
CA VAL A 53 6.90 -2.24 -17.36
C VAL A 53 8.42 -2.46 -17.36
N TYR A 54 8.96 -3.08 -16.32
CA TYR A 54 10.42 -3.27 -16.13
C TYR A 54 10.88 -4.68 -16.46
N SER A 55 10.02 -5.68 -16.25
CA SER A 55 10.33 -7.08 -16.56
C SER A 55 9.04 -7.90 -16.66
N GLU A 56 9.15 -9.16 -17.08
CA GLU A 56 8.01 -10.09 -17.12
C GLU A 56 7.46 -10.47 -15.74
N ILE A 57 8.25 -10.27 -14.67
CA ILE A 57 7.89 -10.53 -13.28
C ILE A 57 8.30 -9.30 -12.48
N HIS A 58 7.35 -8.63 -11.86
CA HIS A 58 7.60 -7.55 -10.92
C HIS A 58 7.66 -8.12 -9.50
N SER A 59 8.79 -8.74 -9.13
CA SER A 59 8.97 -9.22 -7.76
C SER A 59 8.96 -8.04 -6.78
N MET A 60 8.52 -8.29 -5.55
CA MET A 60 8.49 -7.24 -4.52
C MET A 60 9.88 -6.64 -4.27
N ASP A 61 10.92 -7.45 -4.39
CA ASP A 61 12.33 -7.05 -4.26
C ASP A 61 12.82 -6.15 -5.40
N LEU A 62 12.38 -6.42 -6.64
CA LEU A 62 12.64 -5.55 -7.79
C LEU A 62 11.99 -4.19 -7.56
N ILE A 63 10.70 -4.19 -7.19
CA ILE A 63 9.96 -2.95 -6.97
C ILE A 63 10.58 -2.15 -5.83
N ALA A 64 10.92 -2.78 -4.71
CA ALA A 64 11.60 -2.14 -3.58
C ALA A 64 12.92 -1.49 -4.00
N SER A 65 13.71 -2.15 -4.86
CA SER A 65 14.97 -1.60 -5.37
C SER A 65 14.73 -0.39 -6.30
N GLU A 66 13.66 -0.38 -7.09
CA GLU A 66 13.29 0.78 -7.92
C GLU A 66 12.80 1.96 -7.05
N VAL A 67 12.04 1.70 -5.98
CA VAL A 67 11.65 2.72 -4.99
C VAL A 67 12.90 3.32 -4.32
N LYS A 68 13.89 2.49 -3.95
CA LYS A 68 15.17 2.96 -3.38
C LYS A 68 15.89 3.94 -4.30
N LYS A 69 15.89 3.69 -5.62
CA LYS A 69 16.50 4.62 -6.58
C LYS A 69 15.83 5.99 -6.60
N ILE A 70 14.50 6.06 -6.35
CA ILE A 70 13.80 7.34 -6.22
C ILE A 70 14.28 8.09 -4.98
N THR A 71 14.29 7.42 -3.82
CA THR A 71 14.72 8.06 -2.57
C THR A 71 16.17 8.55 -2.64
N ASP A 72 17.05 7.78 -3.27
CA ASP A 72 18.45 8.15 -3.50
C ASP A 72 18.57 9.37 -4.42
N SER A 73 17.80 9.39 -5.51
CA SER A 73 17.82 10.51 -6.46
C SER A 73 17.30 11.83 -5.87
N LEU A 74 16.41 11.74 -4.88
CA LEU A 74 15.87 12.88 -4.14
C LEU A 74 16.75 13.28 -2.94
N ASN A 75 17.85 12.54 -2.68
CA ASN A 75 18.71 12.72 -1.52
C ASN A 75 17.93 12.71 -0.19
N ILE A 76 16.89 11.87 -0.10
CA ILE A 76 16.09 11.72 1.12
C ILE A 76 16.86 10.84 2.09
N GLY A 77 17.08 11.35 3.30
CA GLY A 77 17.68 10.60 4.39
C GLY A 77 16.72 9.54 4.96
N ALA A 78 16.43 9.58 6.24
CA ALA A 78 15.46 8.67 6.85
C ALA A 78 14.01 9.16 6.60
N PHE A 79 13.09 8.23 6.29
CA PHE A 79 11.71 8.52 5.91
C PHE A 79 10.72 7.48 6.45
N HIS A 80 9.43 7.81 6.36
CA HIS A 80 8.31 6.89 6.61
C HIS A 80 7.88 6.25 5.30
N LEU A 81 7.63 4.93 5.29
CA LEU A 81 7.18 4.20 4.11
C LEU A 81 5.81 3.56 4.37
N LEU A 82 4.82 3.94 3.58
CA LEU A 82 3.46 3.43 3.66
C LEU A 82 3.10 2.73 2.35
N GLY A 83 2.62 1.49 2.44
CA GLY A 83 2.16 0.74 1.27
C GLY A 83 0.75 0.21 1.43
N HIS A 84 -0.11 0.54 0.45
CA HIS A 84 -1.45 -0.03 0.33
C HIS A 84 -1.39 -1.39 -0.34
N SER A 85 -2.04 -2.39 0.24
CA SER A 85 -2.21 -3.71 -0.38
C SER A 85 -0.90 -4.27 -0.93
N MET A 86 -0.73 -4.42 -2.25
CA MET A 86 0.53 -4.81 -2.91
C MET A 86 1.69 -3.89 -2.53
N GLY A 87 1.45 -2.57 -2.40
CA GLY A 87 2.45 -1.63 -1.90
C GLY A 87 2.97 -1.97 -0.52
N GLY A 88 2.14 -2.59 0.34
CA GLY A 88 2.57 -3.11 1.65
C GLY A 88 3.53 -4.30 1.53
N TYR A 89 3.35 -5.17 0.53
CA TYR A 89 4.33 -6.24 0.25
C TYR A 89 5.68 -5.65 -0.18
N VAL A 90 5.63 -4.58 -1.00
CA VAL A 90 6.84 -3.84 -1.40
C VAL A 90 7.49 -3.16 -0.19
N THR A 91 6.69 -2.58 0.71
CA THR A 91 7.15 -1.97 1.96
C THR A 91 7.94 -2.95 2.82
N LEU A 92 7.45 -4.18 2.94
CA LEU A 92 8.15 -5.24 3.69
C LEU A 92 9.44 -5.69 3.00
N ALA A 93 9.43 -5.86 1.68
CA ALA A 93 10.64 -6.17 0.92
C ALA A 93 11.67 -5.04 1.02
N PHE A 94 11.21 -3.79 1.03
CA PHE A 94 12.07 -2.62 1.24
C PHE A 94 12.68 -2.62 2.65
N ALA A 95 11.87 -2.85 3.69
CA ALA A 95 12.33 -2.87 5.07
C ALA A 95 13.31 -4.01 5.37
N GLU A 96 13.19 -5.14 4.67
CA GLU A 96 14.16 -6.24 4.75
C GLU A 96 15.52 -5.87 4.15
N LYS A 97 15.52 -5.10 3.05
CA LYS A 97 16.74 -4.79 2.28
C LYS A 97 17.44 -3.50 2.74
N PHE A 98 16.69 -2.52 3.20
CA PHE A 98 17.16 -1.16 3.48
C PHE A 98 16.57 -0.61 4.79
N PRO A 99 16.63 -1.36 5.91
CA PRO A 99 16.00 -0.92 7.16
C PRO A 99 16.60 0.38 7.72
N GLU A 100 17.85 0.66 7.42
CA GLU A 100 18.63 1.78 7.96
C GLU A 100 18.13 3.17 7.52
N VAL A 101 17.36 3.24 6.42
CA VAL A 101 16.79 4.50 5.93
C VAL A 101 15.33 4.69 6.34
N LEU A 102 14.77 3.77 7.12
CA LEU A 102 13.37 3.80 7.50
C LEU A 102 13.18 4.25 8.96
N LYS A 103 12.36 5.30 9.16
CA LYS A 103 11.83 5.70 10.47
C LYS A 103 10.67 4.80 10.90
N SER A 104 9.81 4.46 9.96
CA SER A 104 8.66 3.59 10.18
C SER A 104 8.22 2.91 8.90
N ILE A 105 7.47 1.82 9.05
CA ILE A 105 6.71 1.18 7.98
C ILE A 105 5.23 1.17 8.33
N THR A 106 4.38 1.35 7.33
CA THR A 106 2.92 1.22 7.49
C THR A 106 2.38 0.20 6.50
N LEU A 107 1.76 -0.84 7.03
CA LEU A 107 0.97 -1.80 6.27
C LEU A 107 -0.47 -1.29 6.23
N PHE A 108 -0.84 -0.70 5.11
CA PHE A 108 -2.14 -0.09 4.91
C PHE A 108 -3.01 -1.06 4.10
N PHE A 109 -3.98 -1.69 4.76
CA PHE A 109 -4.83 -2.76 4.19
C PHE A 109 -4.01 -3.85 3.48
N SER A 110 -3.00 -4.36 4.16
CA SER A 110 -2.02 -5.30 3.60
C SER A 110 -1.70 -6.44 4.57
N SER A 111 -0.91 -7.40 4.10
CA SER A 111 -0.51 -8.59 4.85
C SER A 111 1.00 -8.79 4.79
N TYR A 112 1.56 -9.39 5.84
CA TYR A 112 2.96 -9.82 5.87
C TYR A 112 3.13 -11.32 5.60
N PHE A 113 2.03 -12.06 5.49
CA PHE A 113 2.04 -13.48 5.13
C PHE A 113 2.23 -13.68 3.63
N ALA A 114 2.90 -14.76 3.24
CA ALA A 114 2.84 -15.26 1.89
C ALA A 114 1.40 -15.66 1.51
N ASP A 115 1.10 -15.72 0.22
CA ASP A 115 -0.13 -16.38 -0.23
C ASP A 115 -0.09 -17.87 0.12
N ASP A 116 -1.19 -18.41 0.63
CA ASP A 116 -1.40 -19.83 0.73
C ASP A 116 -1.57 -20.46 -0.68
N GLU A 117 -1.53 -21.79 -0.79
CA GLU A 117 -1.62 -22.46 -2.08
C GLU A 117 -2.94 -22.18 -2.80
N GLU A 118 -4.04 -22.03 -2.07
CA GLU A 118 -5.34 -21.67 -2.66
C GLU A 118 -5.28 -20.29 -3.32
N LYS A 119 -4.72 -19.29 -2.62
CA LYS A 119 -4.56 -17.92 -3.13
C LYS A 119 -3.61 -17.87 -4.33
N LYS A 120 -2.52 -18.65 -4.29
CA LYS A 120 -1.60 -18.77 -5.44
C LYS A 120 -2.31 -19.34 -6.66
N GLU A 121 -3.12 -20.40 -6.50
CA GLU A 121 -3.91 -20.96 -7.59
C GLU A 121 -4.96 -19.98 -8.13
N GLN A 122 -5.60 -19.21 -7.26
CA GLN A 122 -6.51 -18.14 -7.68
C GLN A 122 -5.77 -17.10 -8.55
N ARG A 123 -4.56 -16.66 -8.12
CA ARG A 123 -3.73 -15.73 -8.92
C ARG A 123 -3.29 -16.35 -10.25
N LYS A 124 -2.89 -17.62 -10.28
CA LYS A 124 -2.54 -18.30 -11.55
C LYS A 124 -3.73 -18.30 -12.51
N LYS A 125 -4.95 -18.59 -12.02
CA LYS A 125 -6.18 -18.52 -12.82
C LYS A 125 -6.45 -17.09 -13.30
N SER A 126 -6.21 -16.08 -12.47
CA SER A 126 -6.42 -14.69 -12.87
C SER A 126 -5.49 -14.23 -13.99
N LEU A 127 -4.27 -14.76 -14.12
CA LEU A 127 -3.38 -14.47 -15.23
C LEU A 127 -4.04 -14.72 -16.60
N ARG A 128 -4.76 -15.82 -16.72
CA ARG A 128 -5.49 -16.15 -17.95
C ARG A 128 -6.63 -15.17 -18.18
N ILE A 129 -7.44 -14.91 -17.14
CA ILE A 129 -8.61 -14.03 -17.26
C ILE A 129 -8.18 -12.59 -17.59
N ILE A 130 -7.11 -12.09 -16.96
CA ILE A 130 -6.54 -10.77 -17.24
C ILE A 130 -6.09 -10.69 -18.71
N LYS A 131 -5.42 -11.73 -19.22
CA LYS A 131 -4.95 -11.75 -20.59
C LYS A 131 -6.08 -11.78 -21.61
N GLU A 132 -7.15 -12.54 -21.34
CA GLU A 132 -8.24 -12.81 -22.30
C GLU A 132 -9.41 -11.83 -22.15
N ALA A 133 -9.66 -11.29 -20.93
CA ALA A 133 -10.87 -10.53 -20.60
C ALA A 133 -10.63 -9.51 -19.46
N PHE A 134 -9.61 -8.69 -19.56
CA PHE A 134 -9.21 -7.74 -18.51
C PHE A 134 -10.36 -6.84 -18.02
N PRO A 135 -11.20 -6.23 -18.90
CA PRO A 135 -12.33 -5.42 -18.42
C PRO A 135 -13.33 -6.22 -17.58
N ALA A 136 -13.57 -7.48 -17.92
CA ALA A 136 -14.48 -8.33 -17.12
C ALA A 136 -13.87 -8.64 -15.75
N TYR A 137 -12.55 -8.90 -15.68
CA TYR A 137 -11.82 -9.09 -14.43
C TYR A 137 -11.93 -7.87 -13.51
N VAL A 138 -11.71 -6.67 -14.04
CA VAL A 138 -11.81 -5.40 -13.30
C VAL A 138 -13.24 -5.19 -12.80
N ASN A 139 -14.24 -5.29 -13.69
CA ASN A 139 -15.63 -5.02 -13.34
C ASN A 139 -16.18 -6.00 -12.29
N ALA A 140 -15.73 -7.25 -12.28
CA ALA A 140 -16.12 -8.23 -11.28
C ALA A 140 -15.36 -8.06 -9.95
N GLY A 141 -14.07 -7.67 -10.00
CA GLY A 141 -13.18 -7.63 -8.84
C GLY A 141 -13.28 -6.36 -8.01
N ILE A 142 -13.20 -5.20 -8.65
CA ILE A 142 -13.10 -3.90 -7.97
C ILE A 142 -14.25 -3.63 -6.97
N PRO A 143 -15.54 -3.87 -7.30
CA PRO A 143 -16.63 -3.59 -6.34
C PRO A 143 -16.56 -4.43 -5.05
N ASN A 144 -15.85 -5.56 -5.07
CA ASN A 144 -15.72 -6.43 -3.90
C ASN A 144 -14.61 -5.96 -2.92
N LEU A 145 -13.83 -4.94 -3.30
CA LEU A 145 -12.81 -4.32 -2.44
C LEU A 145 -13.41 -3.27 -1.50
N PHE A 146 -14.64 -2.84 -1.73
CA PHE A 146 -15.33 -1.84 -0.91
C PHE A 146 -16.26 -2.49 0.13
N ASN A 147 -16.54 -1.76 1.20
CA ASN A 147 -17.47 -2.19 2.24
C ASN A 147 -18.85 -2.53 1.61
N PRO A 148 -19.31 -3.77 1.72
CA PRO A 148 -20.58 -4.19 1.09
C PRO A 148 -21.79 -3.44 1.64
N ASN A 149 -21.72 -2.89 2.86
CA ASN A 149 -22.82 -2.18 3.49
C ASN A 149 -22.91 -0.69 3.08
N GLU A 150 -21.88 -0.16 2.42
CA GLU A 150 -21.80 1.26 2.03
C GLU A 150 -21.70 1.44 0.49
N LYS A 151 -21.89 0.39 -0.31
CA LYS A 151 -21.66 0.42 -1.77
C LYS A 151 -22.45 1.51 -2.49
N ASP A 152 -23.68 1.78 -2.09
CA ASP A 152 -24.52 2.80 -2.72
C ASP A 152 -23.94 4.20 -2.52
N PHE A 153 -23.32 4.47 -1.36
CA PHE A 153 -22.65 5.74 -1.08
C PHE A 153 -21.25 5.83 -1.74
N LEU A 154 -20.67 4.70 -2.10
CA LEU A 154 -19.34 4.58 -2.66
C LEU A 154 -19.33 4.37 -4.19
N GLU A 155 -20.51 4.42 -4.85
CA GLU A 155 -20.65 4.14 -6.28
C GLU A 155 -19.65 4.96 -7.12
N GLY A 156 -19.55 6.27 -6.88
CA GLY A 156 -18.60 7.15 -7.59
C GLY A 156 -17.13 6.76 -7.37
N LYS A 157 -16.79 6.27 -6.17
CA LYS A 157 -15.43 5.78 -5.88
C LYS A 157 -15.14 4.43 -6.51
N ILE A 158 -16.16 3.56 -6.56
CA ILE A 158 -16.05 2.26 -7.24
C ILE A 158 -15.82 2.46 -8.74
N GLU A 159 -16.57 3.37 -9.38
CA GLU A 159 -16.36 3.66 -10.81
C GLU A 159 -14.99 4.29 -11.07
N HIS A 160 -14.56 5.24 -10.23
CA HIS A 160 -13.23 5.82 -10.33
C HIS A 160 -12.12 4.76 -10.17
N ALA A 161 -12.26 3.83 -9.22
CA ALA A 161 -11.33 2.71 -9.05
C ALA A 161 -11.27 1.80 -10.29
N LYS A 162 -12.42 1.53 -10.94
CA LYS A 162 -12.47 0.80 -12.20
C LYS A 162 -11.76 1.53 -13.33
N GLU A 163 -11.96 2.85 -13.46
CA GLU A 163 -11.28 3.68 -14.46
C GLU A 163 -9.75 3.61 -14.30
N ILE A 164 -9.25 3.76 -13.07
CA ILE A 164 -7.82 3.62 -12.78
C ILE A 164 -7.33 2.23 -13.17
N ALA A 165 -8.03 1.17 -12.73
CA ALA A 165 -7.66 -0.20 -13.01
C ALA A 165 -7.62 -0.50 -14.52
N LEU A 166 -8.64 -0.05 -15.28
CA LEU A 166 -8.73 -0.22 -16.73
C LEU A 166 -7.65 0.55 -17.50
N SER A 167 -7.14 1.64 -16.93
CA SER A 167 -6.04 2.43 -17.51
C SER A 167 -4.66 1.82 -17.31
N THR A 168 -4.54 0.79 -16.43
CA THR A 168 -3.27 0.15 -16.13
C THR A 168 -2.80 -0.73 -17.29
N ASP A 169 -1.50 -0.68 -17.59
CA ASP A 169 -0.88 -1.50 -18.62
C ASP A 169 -1.08 -3.00 -18.33
N ASN A 170 -1.65 -3.74 -19.28
CA ASN A 170 -1.98 -5.15 -19.10
C ASN A 170 -0.75 -6.03 -18.82
N ASP A 171 0.39 -5.74 -19.46
CA ASP A 171 1.65 -6.46 -19.19
C ASP A 171 2.17 -6.12 -17.81
N GLY A 172 1.98 -4.87 -17.33
CA GLY A 172 2.27 -4.46 -15.97
C GLY A 172 1.43 -5.21 -14.93
N VAL A 173 0.13 -5.34 -15.19
CA VAL A 173 -0.79 -6.12 -14.35
C VAL A 173 -0.36 -7.59 -14.27
N LEU A 174 -0.05 -8.21 -15.41
CA LEU A 174 0.41 -9.59 -15.46
C LEU A 174 1.74 -9.80 -14.71
N ALA A 175 2.69 -8.87 -14.89
CA ALA A 175 3.98 -8.92 -14.20
C ALA A 175 3.83 -8.76 -12.68
N ALA A 176 2.92 -7.89 -12.23
CA ALA A 176 2.62 -7.71 -10.81
C ALA A 176 1.97 -8.96 -10.19
N VAL A 177 1.02 -9.60 -10.88
CA VAL A 177 0.41 -10.87 -10.40
C VAL A 177 1.46 -11.96 -10.23
N LYS A 178 2.37 -12.12 -11.20
CA LYS A 178 3.48 -13.08 -11.10
C LYS A 178 4.37 -12.78 -9.89
N GLY A 179 4.74 -11.51 -9.67
CA GLY A 179 5.52 -11.11 -8.50
C GLY A 179 4.83 -11.36 -7.17
N MET A 180 3.50 -11.18 -7.11
CA MET A 180 2.72 -11.50 -5.91
C MET A 180 2.64 -13.02 -5.64
N ILE A 181 2.61 -13.86 -6.68
CA ILE A 181 2.65 -15.34 -6.52
C ILE A 181 3.97 -15.78 -5.88
N GLU A 182 5.09 -15.16 -6.27
CA GLU A 182 6.44 -15.55 -5.82
C GLU A 182 6.80 -14.98 -4.45
N ARG A 183 6.02 -14.02 -3.90
CA ARG A 183 6.37 -13.38 -2.64
C ARG A 183 6.42 -14.36 -1.48
N THR A 184 7.42 -14.17 -0.63
CA THR A 184 7.64 -14.98 0.57
C THR A 184 6.97 -14.34 1.80
N ASP A 185 6.83 -15.13 2.87
CA ASP A 185 6.44 -14.64 4.19
C ASP A 185 7.45 -13.63 4.73
N LYS A 186 6.96 -12.57 5.37
CA LYS A 186 7.75 -11.46 5.91
C LYS A 186 7.51 -11.22 7.41
N ALA A 187 6.98 -12.22 8.13
CA ALA A 187 6.83 -12.10 9.59
C ALA A 187 8.15 -11.78 10.32
N SER A 188 9.27 -12.29 9.78
CA SER A 188 10.61 -11.97 10.29
C SER A 188 10.93 -10.48 10.24
N VAL A 189 10.43 -9.75 9.24
CA VAL A 189 10.62 -8.30 9.12
C VAL A 189 9.96 -7.58 10.29
N LEU A 190 8.72 -7.96 10.66
CA LEU A 190 8.03 -7.35 11.80
C LEU A 190 8.77 -7.62 13.12
N ASN A 191 9.37 -8.79 13.27
CA ASN A 191 10.14 -9.15 14.45
C ASN A 191 11.46 -8.37 14.56
N ASN A 192 12.14 -8.12 13.45
CA ASN A 192 13.49 -7.59 13.42
C ASN A 192 13.56 -6.08 13.18
N PHE A 193 12.50 -5.47 12.65
CA PHE A 193 12.48 -4.03 12.39
C PHE A 193 12.37 -3.24 13.69
N GLU A 194 13.33 -2.32 13.89
CA GLU A 194 13.43 -1.52 15.12
C GLU A 194 12.61 -0.24 15.08
N GLY A 195 12.31 0.28 13.89
CA GLY A 195 11.45 1.45 13.70
C GLY A 195 10.00 1.15 14.03
N LYS A 196 9.15 2.19 14.04
CA LYS A 196 7.72 2.03 14.28
C LYS A 196 7.06 1.23 13.14
N ILE A 197 6.18 0.31 13.50
CA ILE A 197 5.32 -0.46 12.60
C ILE A 197 3.87 -0.06 12.87
N LEU A 198 3.20 0.42 11.82
CA LEU A 198 1.77 0.73 11.87
C LEU A 198 1.01 -0.23 10.95
N VAL A 199 -0.07 -0.83 11.45
CA VAL A 199 -0.95 -1.69 10.67
C VAL A 199 -2.35 -1.09 10.70
N ILE A 200 -2.89 -0.74 9.52
CA ILE A 200 -4.27 -0.27 9.39
C ILE A 200 -5.02 -1.26 8.52
N ALA A 201 -6.15 -1.77 9.01
CA ALA A 201 -6.89 -2.85 8.39
C ALA A 201 -8.40 -2.56 8.37
N GLY A 202 -9.12 -3.15 7.43
CA GLY A 202 -10.56 -3.02 7.27
C GLY A 202 -11.33 -4.23 7.83
N LYS A 203 -12.40 -3.96 8.55
CA LYS A 203 -13.28 -5.00 9.11
C LYS A 203 -14.00 -5.79 8.01
N HIS A 204 -14.27 -5.16 6.88
CA HIS A 204 -15.00 -5.72 5.74
C HIS A 204 -14.08 -5.95 4.52
N ASP A 205 -12.76 -6.08 4.77
CA ASP A 205 -11.78 -6.33 3.72
C ASP A 205 -11.90 -7.77 3.19
N ASN A 206 -12.25 -7.90 1.90
CA ASN A 206 -12.37 -9.19 1.22
C ASN A 206 -11.08 -9.62 0.50
N ALA A 207 -10.07 -8.76 0.43
CA ALA A 207 -8.80 -9.05 -0.23
C ALA A 207 -7.75 -9.59 0.76
N VAL A 208 -7.77 -9.09 2.00
CA VAL A 208 -6.85 -9.45 3.07
C VAL A 208 -7.61 -10.15 4.20
N LYS A 209 -7.06 -11.25 4.71
CA LYS A 209 -7.58 -11.95 5.89
C LYS A 209 -7.21 -11.14 7.15
N THR A 210 -7.97 -10.07 7.42
CA THR A 210 -7.67 -9.07 8.47
C THR A 210 -7.47 -9.70 9.84
N ASP A 211 -8.34 -10.62 10.25
CA ASP A 211 -8.22 -11.31 11.55
C ASP A 211 -6.90 -12.10 11.64
N LEU A 212 -6.50 -12.76 10.56
CA LEU A 212 -5.22 -13.48 10.53
C LEU A 212 -4.04 -12.50 10.70
N VAL A 213 -4.07 -11.37 10.02
CA VAL A 213 -3.02 -10.35 10.11
C VAL A 213 -2.93 -9.79 11.54
N LEU A 214 -4.04 -9.36 12.12
CA LEU A 214 -4.05 -8.69 13.42
C LEU A 214 -3.76 -9.63 14.58
N ASN A 215 -4.30 -10.85 14.57
CA ASN A 215 -4.13 -11.82 15.66
C ASN A 215 -2.73 -12.44 15.76
N HIS A 216 -1.90 -12.28 14.71
CA HIS A 216 -0.54 -12.83 14.70
C HIS A 216 0.54 -11.75 14.66
N LEU A 217 0.18 -10.49 14.95
CA LEU A 217 1.19 -9.45 15.13
C LEU A 217 2.12 -9.78 16.31
N PRO A 218 3.43 -9.56 16.16
CA PRO A 218 4.36 -9.72 17.28
C PRO A 218 3.99 -8.80 18.45
N ASP A 219 4.12 -9.30 19.68
CA ASP A 219 3.94 -8.50 20.90
C ASP A 219 5.18 -7.61 21.12
N LYS A 220 5.20 -6.46 20.42
CA LYS A 220 6.28 -5.46 20.46
C LYS A 220 5.70 -4.06 20.68
N THR A 221 6.37 -3.28 21.50
CA THR A 221 5.91 -1.90 21.85
C THR A 221 5.95 -0.93 20.67
N ASN A 222 6.76 -1.22 19.65
CA ASN A 222 6.87 -0.41 18.44
C ASN A 222 5.84 -0.76 17.36
N ILE A 223 4.94 -1.74 17.61
CA ILE A 223 3.84 -2.11 16.71
C ILE A 223 2.53 -1.50 17.23
N LYS A 224 1.81 -0.83 16.33
CA LYS A 224 0.45 -0.34 16.55
C LYS A 224 -0.47 -0.83 15.45
N SER A 225 -1.70 -1.19 15.82
CA SER A 225 -2.69 -1.63 14.84
C SER A 225 -4.04 -0.97 15.05
N TYR A 226 -4.75 -0.75 13.93
CA TYR A 226 -6.08 -0.13 13.89
C TYR A 226 -6.99 -0.95 12.97
N LEU A 227 -8.18 -1.24 13.46
CA LEU A 227 -9.24 -1.91 12.69
C LEU A 227 -10.35 -0.90 12.42
N LEU A 228 -10.58 -0.59 11.15
CA LEU A 228 -11.57 0.40 10.71
C LEU A 228 -12.82 -0.27 10.16
N ASP A 229 -13.96 0.38 10.33
CA ASP A 229 -15.24 -0.07 9.76
C ASP A 229 -15.32 0.35 8.28
N CYS A 230 -14.56 -0.34 7.44
CA CYS A 230 -14.46 -0.15 5.99
C CYS A 230 -14.01 -1.43 5.29
N GLY A 231 -14.00 -1.43 3.96
CA GLY A 231 -13.44 -2.50 3.14
C GLY A 231 -11.93 -2.42 2.99
N HIS A 232 -11.44 -2.74 1.80
CA HIS A 232 -10.01 -2.74 1.45
C HIS A 232 -9.46 -1.35 1.12
N ASN A 233 -10.33 -0.42 0.72
CA ASN A 233 -9.95 0.87 0.15
C ASN A 233 -10.14 2.02 1.15
N GLY A 234 -9.53 1.92 2.33
CA GLY A 234 -9.66 2.92 3.39
C GLY A 234 -9.27 4.35 2.97
N HIS A 235 -8.39 4.48 1.97
CA HIS A 235 -8.01 5.77 1.39
C HIS A 235 -9.18 6.49 0.68
N TRP A 236 -10.22 5.77 0.26
CA TRP A 236 -11.45 6.32 -0.32
C TRP A 236 -12.63 6.24 0.64
N GLU A 237 -12.71 5.18 1.44
CA GLU A 237 -13.85 4.93 2.33
C GLU A 237 -13.79 5.77 3.62
N LYS A 238 -12.60 5.98 4.16
CA LYS A 238 -12.37 6.68 5.44
C LYS A 238 -11.10 7.56 5.39
N PRO A 239 -10.93 8.44 4.38
CA PRO A 239 -9.66 9.17 4.14
C PRO A 239 -9.22 10.00 5.34
N ASN A 240 -10.14 10.72 6.00
CA ASN A 240 -9.84 11.57 7.15
C ASN A 240 -9.30 10.76 8.33
N ILE A 241 -9.99 9.64 8.67
CA ILE A 241 -9.62 8.79 9.80
C ILE A 241 -8.26 8.14 9.55
N CYS A 242 -8.04 7.65 8.33
CA CYS A 242 -6.76 7.06 7.94
C CYS A 242 -5.61 8.07 8.07
N ALA A 243 -5.79 9.28 7.55
CA ALA A 243 -4.76 10.32 7.64
C ALA A 243 -4.53 10.78 9.10
N GLU A 244 -5.58 10.90 9.92
CA GLU A 244 -5.46 11.25 11.33
C GLU A 244 -4.64 10.22 12.12
N ILE A 245 -4.89 8.93 11.90
CA ILE A 245 -4.11 7.84 12.51
C ILE A 245 -2.65 7.95 12.09
N ILE A 246 -2.39 8.13 10.80
CA ILE A 246 -1.02 8.24 10.26
C ILE A 246 -0.31 9.46 10.84
N ASN A 247 -0.95 10.63 10.85
CA ASN A 247 -0.41 11.85 11.45
C ASN A 247 -0.06 11.63 12.93
N THR A 248 -1.00 11.06 13.69
CA THR A 248 -0.82 10.80 15.12
C THR A 248 0.34 9.84 15.37
N GLU A 249 0.38 8.74 14.67
CA GLU A 249 1.36 7.68 14.95
C GLU A 249 2.76 8.02 14.40
N LEU A 250 2.87 8.71 13.28
CA LEU A 250 4.18 8.97 12.69
C LEU A 250 4.84 10.27 13.17
N LEU A 251 4.07 11.25 13.64
CA LEU A 251 4.61 12.55 14.07
C LEU A 251 4.79 12.69 15.60
N HIS A 252 4.23 11.77 16.40
CA HIS A 252 4.34 11.83 17.85
C HIS A 252 5.69 11.30 18.39
N HIS A 253 6.78 11.97 17.99
CA HIS A 253 8.05 11.97 18.76
C HIS A 253 8.37 13.37 19.34
N LEU A 254 7.48 14.34 19.19
CA LEU A 254 7.63 15.63 19.84
C LEU A 254 6.92 15.60 21.20
N PRO A 255 7.60 15.98 22.31
CA PRO A 255 6.92 16.11 23.60
C PRO A 255 5.76 17.09 23.42
N LYS A 256 4.55 16.70 23.88
CA LYS A 256 3.41 17.59 23.93
C LYS A 256 3.87 18.87 24.67
N LYS A 257 4.02 19.99 23.96
CA LYS A 257 4.04 21.31 24.62
C LYS A 257 2.63 21.50 25.18
N PHE A 258 2.47 21.20 26.45
CA PHE A 258 1.31 21.69 27.20
C PHE A 258 1.41 23.22 27.20
N VAL A 259 0.57 23.88 26.40
CA VAL A 259 0.28 25.30 26.58
C VAL A 259 -0.74 25.35 27.71
N PHE A 260 -0.32 25.81 28.88
CA PHE A 260 -1.18 26.16 30.02
C PHE A 260 -1.84 27.50 29.75
#